data_fa13306094fd6ed5dc3aeace55011e23
#
_entry.id   fa13306094fd6ed5dc3aeace55011e23
#
_cell.length_a   1.000
_cell.length_b   1.000
_cell.length_c   1.000
_cell.angle_alpha   90.00
_cell.angle_beta   90.00
_cell.angle_gamma   90.00
#
_symmetry.space_group_name_H-M   'P 1'
#
loop_
_entity.id
_entity.type
_entity.pdbx_description
1 polymer ?
#
loop_
_entity_poly.entity_id
_entity_poly.type
_entity_poly.pdbx_seq_one_letter_code
_entity_poly.pdbx_strand_id
1 'polypeptide(L)'
;MQFTSEAIKLAEKGLIPDSAIRLGIRQLCKTRLDEISAANCEASAQIEADFIAAMRQSPIALLPDLANAQHYELPTEFFALCLGQHRKYSSCFWLPETKNLEEAEAFALQLTCEHAELQNGQQILELGCGWGSLTLWMAERFPQSRITAVSNSNSQREYITQTALARGLNNIQVITCDMNTFSPSTFGIDVMFDRVVSVEMFEHMRNHPVLYGKIYDWLVPGGKFLMHIFVHRLTPYAFEVQGRDDWMSEFFFSGGMMPSDDLPLYFQDKLKLKQRWRWDGTHYEKTANAWLVNMDKQQALITPILEATYGVTEATRWRNRWRIFFMACAELFGYNQGQEWWVSHYQFERPIEG
;
A
#
# COMPACT_ATOMS: atom_id res chain seq x y z
N MET A 1 -7.05 -18.10 -23.17
CA MET A 1 -8.50 -18.08 -22.90
C MET A 1 -8.73 -16.74 -22.21
N GLN A 2 -9.28 -15.77 -22.93
CA GLN A 2 -9.66 -14.48 -22.30
C GLN A 2 -10.70 -14.75 -21.22
N PHE A 3 -10.48 -14.24 -20.00
CA PHE A 3 -11.50 -14.23 -18.98
C PHE A 3 -12.63 -13.34 -19.49
N THR A 4 -13.66 -13.94 -20.01
CA THR A 4 -14.85 -13.20 -20.44
C THR A 4 -15.58 -12.65 -19.21
N SER A 5 -16.32 -11.58 -19.36
CA SER A 5 -17.21 -11.03 -18.33
C SER A 5 -18.08 -12.12 -17.63
N GLU A 6 -18.41 -13.19 -18.34
CA GLU A 6 -19.15 -14.34 -17.82
C GLU A 6 -18.29 -15.20 -16.87
N ALA A 7 -17.01 -15.42 -17.17
CA ALA A 7 -16.12 -16.16 -16.28
C ALA A 7 -15.88 -15.43 -14.95
N ILE A 8 -15.73 -14.10 -14.99
CA ILE A 8 -15.64 -13.27 -13.79
C ILE A 8 -16.91 -13.40 -12.93
N LYS A 9 -18.10 -13.30 -13.53
CA LYS A 9 -19.36 -13.48 -12.82
C LYS A 9 -19.51 -14.87 -12.18
N LEU A 10 -19.01 -15.91 -12.86
CA LEU A 10 -19.02 -17.28 -12.31
C LEU A 10 -18.00 -17.42 -11.15
N ALA A 11 -16.83 -16.77 -11.25
CA ALA A 11 -15.86 -16.73 -10.17
C ALA A 11 -16.42 -15.99 -8.93
N GLU A 12 -17.07 -14.83 -9.12
CA GLU A 12 -17.74 -14.10 -8.04
C GLU A 12 -18.87 -14.89 -7.37
N LYS A 13 -19.50 -15.81 -8.11
CA LYS A 13 -20.49 -16.75 -7.54
C LYS A 13 -19.87 -17.98 -6.84
N GLY A 14 -18.52 -18.12 -6.89
CA GLY A 14 -17.83 -19.26 -6.31
C GLY A 14 -17.97 -20.56 -7.11
N LEU A 15 -18.32 -20.47 -8.39
CA LEU A 15 -18.54 -21.63 -9.29
C LEU A 15 -17.30 -22.05 -10.04
N ILE A 16 -16.17 -21.31 -9.90
CA ILE A 16 -14.88 -21.63 -10.53
C ILE A 16 -13.88 -21.99 -9.43
N PRO A 17 -13.14 -23.10 -9.56
CA PRO A 17 -12.14 -23.48 -8.57
C PRO A 17 -10.95 -22.50 -8.57
N ASP A 18 -10.32 -22.30 -7.42
CA ASP A 18 -9.21 -21.37 -7.23
C ASP A 18 -8.06 -21.57 -8.21
N SER A 19 -7.75 -22.83 -8.54
CA SER A 19 -6.69 -23.14 -9.52
C SER A 19 -6.97 -22.56 -10.92
N ALA A 20 -8.24 -22.56 -11.35
CA ALA A 20 -8.63 -21.97 -12.62
C ALA A 20 -8.67 -20.44 -12.56
N ILE A 21 -9.11 -19.86 -11.43
CA ILE A 21 -9.05 -18.41 -11.19
C ILE A 21 -7.60 -17.93 -11.25
N ARG A 22 -6.69 -18.57 -10.53
CA ARG A 22 -5.25 -18.24 -10.53
C ARG A 22 -4.62 -18.37 -11.92
N LEU A 23 -4.97 -19.40 -12.70
CA LEU A 23 -4.49 -19.53 -14.08
C LEU A 23 -4.97 -18.34 -14.94
N GLY A 24 -6.21 -17.91 -14.78
CA GLY A 24 -6.74 -16.75 -15.47
C GLY A 24 -6.03 -15.45 -15.06
N ILE A 25 -5.77 -15.26 -13.78
CA ILE A 25 -5.02 -14.10 -13.28
C ILE A 25 -3.60 -14.07 -13.88
N ARG A 26 -2.89 -15.20 -13.91
CA ARG A 26 -1.57 -15.27 -14.57
C ARG A 26 -1.62 -14.94 -16.07
N GLN A 27 -2.70 -15.31 -16.75
CA GLN A 27 -2.89 -14.92 -18.15
C GLN A 27 -3.12 -13.41 -18.28
N LEU A 28 -3.88 -12.79 -17.37
CA LEU A 28 -4.05 -11.33 -17.33
C LEU A 28 -2.73 -10.60 -17.01
N CYS A 29 -1.90 -11.13 -16.10
CA CYS A 29 -0.55 -10.59 -15.85
C CYS A 29 0.31 -10.64 -17.13
N LYS A 30 0.27 -11.76 -17.88
CA LYS A 30 0.96 -11.84 -19.17
C LYS A 30 0.45 -10.82 -20.18
N THR A 31 -0.88 -10.69 -20.32
CA THR A 31 -1.48 -9.69 -21.20
C THR A 31 -1.03 -8.28 -20.81
N ARG A 32 -1.04 -7.96 -19.50
CA ARG A 32 -0.54 -6.66 -19.01
C ARG A 32 0.92 -6.43 -19.40
N LEU A 33 1.80 -7.42 -19.26
CA LEU A 33 3.20 -7.30 -19.67
C LEU A 33 3.34 -7.05 -21.17
N ASP A 34 2.52 -7.71 -22.00
CA ASP A 34 2.50 -7.50 -23.44
C ASP A 34 2.04 -6.06 -23.78
N GLU A 35 1.03 -5.51 -23.07
CA GLU A 35 0.50 -4.16 -23.27
C GLU A 35 1.49 -3.06 -22.87
N ILE A 36 2.20 -3.23 -21.77
CA ILE A 36 3.15 -2.23 -21.25
C ILE A 36 4.56 -2.39 -21.81
N SER A 37 4.79 -3.39 -22.65
CA SER A 37 6.09 -3.59 -23.30
C SER A 37 6.35 -2.52 -24.34
N ALA A 38 7.55 -1.95 -24.31
CA ALA A 38 8.00 -1.00 -25.32
C ALA A 38 8.70 -1.71 -26.47
N ALA A 39 8.54 -1.22 -27.71
CA ALA A 39 9.16 -1.81 -28.89
C ALA A 39 10.70 -1.69 -28.88
N ASN A 40 11.22 -0.67 -28.22
CA ASN A 40 12.66 -0.37 -28.09
C ASN A 40 12.92 0.56 -26.91
N CYS A 41 14.19 0.88 -26.64
CA CYS A 41 14.58 1.71 -25.49
C CYS A 41 14.09 3.16 -25.58
N GLU A 42 14.02 3.73 -26.79
CA GLU A 42 13.50 5.09 -27.00
C GLU A 42 12.00 5.16 -26.67
N ALA A 43 11.24 4.18 -27.12
CA ALA A 43 9.81 4.10 -26.80
C ALA A 43 9.59 3.90 -25.31
N SER A 44 10.40 3.10 -24.63
CA SER A 44 10.34 2.92 -23.17
C SER A 44 10.60 4.24 -22.43
N ALA A 45 11.63 4.97 -22.82
CA ALA A 45 11.95 6.28 -22.24
C ALA A 45 10.83 7.31 -22.49
N GLN A 46 10.20 7.27 -23.66
CA GLN A 46 9.08 8.17 -23.96
C GLN A 46 7.84 7.86 -23.10
N ILE A 47 7.47 6.58 -22.93
CA ILE A 47 6.37 6.17 -22.04
C ILE A 47 6.58 6.71 -20.62
N GLU A 48 7.79 6.58 -20.09
CA GLU A 48 8.12 7.06 -18.74
C GLU A 48 8.08 8.59 -18.66
N ALA A 49 8.63 9.29 -19.66
CA ALA A 49 8.61 10.76 -19.73
C ALA A 49 7.16 11.30 -19.81
N ASP A 50 6.31 10.69 -20.62
CA ASP A 50 4.90 11.07 -20.74
C ASP A 50 4.13 10.83 -19.44
N PHE A 51 4.40 9.71 -18.76
CA PHE A 51 3.81 9.40 -17.47
C PHE A 51 4.21 10.45 -16.41
N ILE A 52 5.49 10.81 -16.33
CA ILE A 52 6.00 11.84 -15.41
C ILE A 52 5.37 13.21 -15.75
N ALA A 53 5.25 13.56 -17.03
CA ALA A 53 4.63 14.81 -17.45
C ALA A 53 3.15 14.88 -17.00
N ALA A 54 2.40 13.79 -17.16
CA ALA A 54 1.01 13.69 -16.69
C ALA A 54 0.92 13.79 -15.14
N MET A 55 1.83 13.14 -14.41
CA MET A 55 1.90 13.24 -12.95
C MET A 55 2.06 14.69 -12.47
N ARG A 56 2.93 15.46 -13.10
CA ARG A 56 3.21 16.88 -12.74
C ARG A 56 2.00 17.79 -12.91
N GLN A 57 1.04 17.42 -13.76
CA GLN A 57 -0.19 18.19 -14.03
C GLN A 57 -1.39 17.75 -13.16
N SER A 58 -1.26 16.67 -12.43
CA SER A 58 -2.33 16.09 -11.61
C SER A 58 -2.38 16.70 -10.20
N PRO A 59 -3.52 16.62 -9.48
CA PRO A 59 -3.53 16.83 -8.02
C PRO A 59 -2.70 15.73 -7.32
N ILE A 60 -2.42 15.90 -6.04
CA ILE A 60 -1.65 14.89 -5.27
C ILE A 60 -2.42 13.57 -5.24
N ALA A 61 -3.70 13.58 -4.89
CA ALA A 61 -4.57 12.41 -4.91
C ALA A 61 -5.77 12.67 -5.84
N LEU A 62 -6.08 11.71 -6.74
CA LEU A 62 -7.18 11.86 -7.70
C LEU A 62 -8.55 11.57 -7.09
N LEU A 63 -8.68 10.47 -6.36
CA LEU A 63 -9.95 9.91 -5.88
C LEU A 63 -9.85 9.47 -4.42
N PRO A 64 -9.54 10.38 -3.47
CA PRO A 64 -9.31 9.99 -2.08
C PRO A 64 -10.55 9.36 -1.42
N ASP A 65 -11.76 9.85 -1.73
CA ASP A 65 -13.02 9.33 -1.18
C ASP A 65 -13.34 7.94 -1.72
N LEU A 66 -13.05 7.67 -3.00
CA LEU A 66 -13.30 6.37 -3.62
C LEU A 66 -12.31 5.31 -3.12
N ALA A 67 -11.04 5.67 -2.94
CA ALA A 67 -10.05 4.79 -2.34
C ALA A 67 -10.47 4.39 -0.91
N ASN A 68 -11.01 5.32 -0.13
CA ASN A 68 -11.59 5.04 1.17
C ASN A 68 -12.76 4.04 1.08
N ALA A 69 -13.72 4.31 0.20
CA ALA A 69 -14.89 3.46 0.02
C ALA A 69 -14.51 2.03 -0.37
N GLN A 70 -13.53 1.86 -1.25
CA GLN A 70 -13.11 0.55 -1.76
C GLN A 70 -12.30 -0.28 -0.75
N HIS A 71 -11.41 0.36 0.02
CA HIS A 71 -10.49 -0.37 0.90
C HIS A 71 -10.89 -0.37 2.37
N TYR A 72 -11.68 0.60 2.85
CA TYR A 72 -11.85 0.86 4.28
C TYR A 72 -13.31 0.96 4.75
N GLU A 73 -14.29 0.71 3.87
CA GLU A 73 -15.71 0.62 4.28
C GLU A 73 -16.03 -0.64 5.09
N LEU A 74 -15.19 -1.68 4.99
CA LEU A 74 -15.35 -2.85 5.85
C LEU A 74 -14.96 -2.52 7.30
N PRO A 75 -15.74 -3.06 8.26
CA PRO A 75 -15.40 -2.93 9.67
C PRO A 75 -14.00 -3.48 9.98
N THR A 76 -13.38 -2.88 11.00
CA THR A 76 -12.03 -3.25 11.49
C THR A 76 -11.90 -4.74 11.84
N GLU A 77 -13.03 -5.39 12.22
CA GLU A 77 -13.13 -6.81 12.55
C GLU A 77 -12.84 -7.70 11.34
N PHE A 78 -13.24 -7.30 10.14
CA PHE A 78 -12.92 -8.04 8.91
C PHE A 78 -11.40 -8.14 8.73
N PHE A 79 -10.70 -7.03 8.84
CA PHE A 79 -9.24 -6.99 8.72
C PHE A 79 -8.54 -7.73 9.86
N ALA A 80 -9.12 -7.72 11.08
CA ALA A 80 -8.62 -8.50 12.20
C ALA A 80 -8.67 -10.01 11.96
N LEU A 81 -9.62 -10.48 11.16
CA LEU A 81 -9.79 -11.90 10.83
C LEU A 81 -8.95 -12.34 9.64
N CYS A 82 -8.56 -11.42 8.75
CA CYS A 82 -7.75 -11.71 7.57
C CYS A 82 -6.25 -11.49 7.79
N LEU A 83 -5.90 -10.38 8.44
CA LEU A 83 -4.48 -9.97 8.66
C LEU A 83 -3.90 -10.64 9.90
N GLY A 84 -2.60 -10.46 10.12
CA GLY A 84 -1.93 -10.90 11.35
C GLY A 84 -2.19 -9.93 12.52
N GLN A 85 -1.54 -10.20 13.65
CA GLN A 85 -1.75 -9.45 14.91
C GLN A 85 -1.40 -7.96 14.81
N HIS A 86 -0.49 -7.58 13.91
CA HIS A 86 -0.10 -6.19 13.69
C HIS A 86 -0.98 -5.49 12.67
N ARG A 87 -1.92 -6.19 12.05
CA ARG A 87 -2.83 -5.67 11.00
C ARG A 87 -2.11 -4.95 9.86
N LYS A 88 -0.98 -5.52 9.43
CA LYS A 88 -0.21 -4.98 8.33
C LYS A 88 -0.88 -5.29 6.99
N TYR A 89 -1.65 -4.32 6.48
CA TYR A 89 -2.34 -4.40 5.19
C TYR A 89 -1.44 -3.90 4.05
N SER A 90 -0.25 -4.50 3.97
CA SER A 90 0.79 -4.27 2.97
C SER A 90 1.77 -5.45 2.96
N SER A 91 2.70 -5.52 2.01
CA SER A 91 3.65 -6.62 1.91
C SER A 91 4.41 -6.85 3.22
N CYS A 92 4.48 -8.10 3.67
CA CYS A 92 5.34 -8.55 4.77
C CYS A 92 6.67 -9.07 4.23
N PHE A 93 7.64 -9.32 5.11
CA PHE A 93 8.94 -9.89 4.72
C PHE A 93 9.11 -11.29 5.31
N TRP A 94 9.34 -12.27 4.45
CA TRP A 94 9.41 -13.69 4.81
C TRP A 94 10.85 -14.19 4.71
N LEU A 95 11.48 -14.39 5.86
CA LEU A 95 12.75 -15.10 5.92
C LEU A 95 12.52 -16.60 5.62
N PRO A 96 13.57 -17.34 5.24
CA PRO A 96 13.45 -18.78 5.02
C PRO A 96 12.88 -19.55 6.23
N GLU A 97 13.18 -19.09 7.44
CA GLU A 97 12.72 -19.67 8.70
C GLU A 97 11.37 -19.14 9.19
N THR A 98 10.79 -18.11 8.57
CA THR A 98 9.50 -17.52 8.97
C THR A 98 8.37 -18.54 8.89
N LYS A 99 7.66 -18.75 10.01
CA LYS A 99 6.67 -19.82 10.15
C LYS A 99 5.23 -19.37 9.89
N ASN A 100 4.93 -18.11 10.14
CA ASN A 100 3.57 -17.58 10.11
C ASN A 100 3.55 -16.09 9.71
N LEU A 101 2.35 -15.57 9.51
CA LEU A 101 2.13 -14.18 9.09
C LEU A 101 2.58 -13.18 10.17
N GLU A 102 2.37 -13.49 11.45
CA GLU A 102 2.72 -12.62 12.56
C GLU A 102 4.24 -12.35 12.62
N GLU A 103 5.06 -13.39 12.40
CA GLU A 103 6.52 -13.26 12.32
C GLU A 103 6.92 -12.42 11.08
N ALA A 104 6.27 -12.64 9.94
CA ALA A 104 6.52 -11.88 8.72
C ALA A 104 6.14 -10.40 8.85
N GLU A 105 5.01 -10.10 9.51
CA GLU A 105 4.60 -8.72 9.83
C GLU A 105 5.64 -8.04 10.74
N ALA A 106 6.01 -8.70 11.84
CA ALA A 106 6.96 -8.16 12.81
C ALA A 106 8.31 -7.86 12.17
N PHE A 107 8.82 -8.77 11.34
CA PHE A 107 10.10 -8.59 10.66
C PHE A 107 10.04 -7.46 9.63
N ALA A 108 8.96 -7.37 8.86
CA ALA A 108 8.76 -6.27 7.91
C ALA A 108 8.70 -4.91 8.61
N LEU A 109 8.01 -4.80 9.75
CA LEU A 109 7.94 -3.58 10.55
C LEU A 109 9.30 -3.19 11.13
N GLN A 110 10.07 -4.18 11.59
CA GLN A 110 11.44 -3.96 12.05
C GLN A 110 12.33 -3.43 10.93
N LEU A 111 12.35 -4.09 9.76
CA LEU A 111 13.14 -3.63 8.60
C LEU A 111 12.71 -2.23 8.14
N THR A 112 11.42 -1.91 8.19
CA THR A 112 10.94 -0.55 7.87
C THR A 112 11.54 0.48 8.82
N CYS A 113 11.55 0.21 10.13
CA CYS A 113 12.18 1.09 11.11
C CYS A 113 13.70 1.22 10.90
N GLU A 114 14.39 0.11 10.58
CA GLU A 114 15.83 0.09 10.29
C GLU A 114 16.15 0.89 9.03
N HIS A 115 15.42 0.69 7.94
CA HIS A 115 15.60 1.43 6.68
C HIS A 115 15.27 2.91 6.83
N ALA A 116 14.36 3.29 7.74
CA ALA A 116 14.08 4.68 8.07
C ALA A 116 15.10 5.28 9.07
N GLU A 117 16.01 4.46 9.62
CA GLU A 117 16.94 4.84 10.67
C GLU A 117 16.24 5.52 11.86
N LEU A 118 15.15 4.89 12.33
CA LEU A 118 14.38 5.41 13.47
C LEU A 118 15.17 5.25 14.76
N GLN A 119 15.10 6.30 15.56
CA GLN A 119 15.73 6.36 16.89
C GLN A 119 14.76 6.92 17.92
N ASN A 120 14.96 6.56 19.16
CA ASN A 120 14.13 7.08 20.25
C ASN A 120 14.35 8.59 20.45
N GLY A 121 13.29 9.35 20.70
CA GLY A 121 13.32 10.80 20.87
C GLY A 121 13.03 11.62 19.61
N GLN A 122 12.84 11.00 18.46
CA GLN A 122 12.57 11.67 17.18
C GLN A 122 11.13 12.17 17.05
N GLN A 123 10.94 13.23 16.26
CA GLN A 123 9.67 13.64 15.70
C GLN A 123 9.44 12.86 14.40
N ILE A 124 8.42 12.02 14.35
CA ILE A 124 8.16 11.11 13.22
C ILE A 124 6.81 11.44 12.61
N LEU A 125 6.76 11.62 11.29
CA LEU A 125 5.52 11.75 10.52
C LEU A 125 5.30 10.48 9.71
N GLU A 126 4.15 9.83 9.88
CA GLU A 126 3.71 8.71 9.06
C GLU A 126 2.60 9.14 8.12
N LEU A 127 2.81 8.98 6.81
CA LEU A 127 1.85 9.30 5.76
C LEU A 127 1.17 8.03 5.28
N GLY A 128 -0.16 7.94 5.47
CA GLY A 128 -0.93 6.76 5.12
C GLY A 128 -0.81 5.64 6.15
N CYS A 129 -1.21 5.90 7.40
CA CYS A 129 -0.97 4.97 8.51
C CYS A 129 -1.85 3.70 8.48
N GLY A 130 -2.85 3.61 7.59
CA GLY A 130 -3.74 2.47 7.49
C GLY A 130 -4.34 2.07 8.85
N TRP A 131 -4.31 0.79 9.20
CA TRP A 131 -4.78 0.29 10.50
C TRP A 131 -3.78 0.47 11.64
N GLY A 132 -2.77 1.33 11.46
CA GLY A 132 -1.81 1.69 12.49
C GLY A 132 -0.74 0.63 12.77
N SER A 133 -0.51 -0.28 11.83
CA SER A 133 0.48 -1.33 11.99
C SER A 133 1.86 -0.76 12.35
N LEU A 134 2.38 0.16 11.53
CA LEU A 134 3.66 0.81 11.78
C LEU A 134 3.56 1.86 12.90
N THR A 135 2.46 2.63 12.98
CA THR A 135 2.22 3.62 14.03
C THR A 135 2.37 3.04 15.44
N LEU A 136 1.62 1.95 15.72
CA LEU A 136 1.62 1.30 17.03
C LEU A 136 2.96 0.61 17.31
N TRP A 137 3.57 0.00 16.28
CA TRP A 137 4.88 -0.61 16.38
C TRP A 137 5.97 0.41 16.75
N MET A 138 5.99 1.56 16.10
CA MET A 138 6.93 2.65 16.43
C MET A 138 6.71 3.19 17.84
N ALA A 139 5.45 3.37 18.24
CA ALA A 139 5.12 3.91 19.55
C ALA A 139 5.61 3.05 20.72
N GLU A 140 5.51 1.73 20.59
CA GLU A 140 6.01 0.79 21.59
C GLU A 140 7.53 0.77 21.66
N ARG A 141 8.22 0.83 20.51
CA ARG A 141 9.68 0.69 20.43
C ARG A 141 10.44 1.98 20.67
N PHE A 142 9.81 3.10 20.37
CA PHE A 142 10.40 4.43 20.51
C PHE A 142 9.54 5.32 21.44
N PRO A 143 9.43 4.97 22.74
CA PRO A 143 8.48 5.60 23.66
C PRO A 143 8.76 7.09 23.94
N GLN A 144 9.98 7.57 23.67
CA GLN A 144 10.34 8.99 23.80
C GLN A 144 10.12 9.78 22.49
N SER A 145 9.87 9.09 21.37
CA SER A 145 9.53 9.72 20.08
C SER A 145 8.09 10.22 20.11
N ARG A 146 7.81 11.23 19.30
CA ARG A 146 6.44 11.71 19.02
C ARG A 146 6.07 11.31 17.60
N ILE A 147 4.97 10.61 17.46
CA ILE A 147 4.50 10.08 16.19
C ILE A 147 3.23 10.80 15.78
N THR A 148 3.29 11.50 14.65
CA THR A 148 2.12 12.04 13.96
C THR A 148 1.78 11.11 12.81
N ALA A 149 0.61 10.48 12.86
CA ALA A 149 0.13 9.55 11.85
C ALA A 149 -1.06 10.13 11.09
N VAL A 150 -1.05 10.06 9.77
CA VAL A 150 -2.08 10.66 8.91
C VAL A 150 -2.79 9.56 8.14
N SER A 151 -4.12 9.56 8.18
CA SER A 151 -5.01 8.73 7.36
C SER A 151 -6.15 9.58 6.80
N ASN A 152 -6.75 9.18 5.70
CA ASN A 152 -7.98 9.79 5.19
C ASN A 152 -9.26 9.10 5.76
N SER A 153 -9.11 8.11 6.65
CA SER A 153 -10.21 7.32 7.23
C SER A 153 -10.41 7.60 8.73
N ASN A 154 -11.63 7.99 9.11
CA ASN A 154 -12.00 8.18 10.49
C ASN A 154 -12.03 6.88 11.29
N SER A 155 -12.49 5.77 10.68
CA SER A 155 -12.53 4.46 11.34
C SER A 155 -11.12 3.95 11.68
N GLN A 156 -10.15 4.20 10.81
CA GLN A 156 -8.74 3.89 11.08
C GLN A 156 -8.19 4.72 12.24
N ARG A 157 -8.46 6.04 12.25
CA ARG A 157 -8.05 6.91 13.36
C ARG A 157 -8.65 6.44 14.69
N GLU A 158 -9.94 6.17 14.73
CA GLU A 158 -10.64 5.70 15.93
C GLU A 158 -10.03 4.40 16.45
N TYR A 159 -9.83 3.42 15.56
CA TYR A 159 -9.19 2.15 15.91
C TYR A 159 -7.79 2.34 16.50
N ILE A 160 -6.93 3.12 15.83
CA ILE A 160 -5.56 3.36 16.31
C ILE A 160 -5.57 4.05 17.67
N THR A 161 -6.42 5.08 17.83
CA THR A 161 -6.53 5.82 19.09
C THR A 161 -6.99 4.94 20.24
N GLN A 162 -8.02 4.11 20.04
CA GLN A 162 -8.52 3.18 21.05
C GLN A 162 -7.46 2.10 21.39
N THR A 163 -6.77 1.58 20.38
CA THR A 163 -5.72 0.58 20.58
C THR A 163 -4.53 1.17 21.33
N ALA A 164 -4.10 2.38 20.99
CA ALA A 164 -3.04 3.09 21.68
C ALA A 164 -3.40 3.33 23.16
N LEU A 165 -4.61 3.78 23.43
CA LEU A 165 -5.10 3.98 24.81
C LEU A 165 -5.09 2.66 25.59
N ALA A 166 -5.60 1.58 25.01
CA ALA A 166 -5.64 0.26 25.64
C ALA A 166 -4.24 -0.30 25.96
N ARG A 167 -3.22 0.06 25.16
CA ARG A 167 -1.81 -0.33 25.35
C ARG A 167 -1.01 0.68 26.17
N GLY A 168 -1.59 1.79 26.62
CA GLY A 168 -0.90 2.84 27.36
C GLY A 168 0.11 3.65 26.53
N LEU A 169 -0.05 3.71 25.21
CA LEU A 169 0.80 4.48 24.30
C LEU A 169 0.31 5.92 24.21
N ASN A 170 1.12 6.84 24.76
CA ASN A 170 0.74 8.26 24.88
C ASN A 170 1.53 9.18 23.92
N ASN A 171 2.31 8.62 23.03
CA ASN A 171 3.23 9.31 22.13
C ASN A 171 2.75 9.34 20.68
N ILE A 172 1.45 9.13 20.44
CA ILE A 172 0.82 9.11 19.12
C ILE A 172 -0.22 10.23 19.00
N GLN A 173 -0.22 10.92 17.86
CA GLN A 173 -1.31 11.77 17.40
C GLN A 173 -1.78 11.28 16.04
N VAL A 174 -3.06 10.89 15.91
CA VAL A 174 -3.63 10.45 14.64
C VAL A 174 -4.53 11.53 14.06
N ILE A 175 -4.30 11.89 12.79
CA ILE A 175 -5.01 12.93 12.06
C ILE A 175 -5.76 12.30 10.89
N THR A 176 -7.05 12.65 10.75
CA THR A 176 -7.80 12.35 9.52
C THR A 176 -7.73 13.56 8.60
N CYS A 177 -7.09 13.40 7.44
CA CYS A 177 -6.95 14.46 6.44
C CYS A 177 -6.68 13.91 5.05
N ASP A 178 -7.24 14.58 4.03
CA ASP A 178 -6.88 14.36 2.63
C ASP A 178 -5.47 14.91 2.37
N MET A 179 -4.61 14.12 1.72
CA MET A 179 -3.24 14.49 1.39
C MET A 179 -3.13 15.71 0.46
N ASN A 180 -4.17 15.99 -0.33
CA ASN A 180 -4.23 17.20 -1.14
C ASN A 180 -4.13 18.48 -0.27
N THR A 181 -4.75 18.46 0.90
CA THR A 181 -4.87 19.62 1.79
C THR A 181 -4.00 19.52 3.04
N PHE A 182 -3.41 18.36 3.33
CA PHE A 182 -2.64 18.14 4.54
C PHE A 182 -1.43 19.08 4.63
N SER A 183 -1.33 19.74 5.79
CA SER A 183 -0.13 20.44 6.28
C SER A 183 -0.07 20.30 7.81
N PRO A 184 1.08 19.97 8.42
CA PRO A 184 1.22 19.84 9.87
C PRO A 184 0.74 21.08 10.63
N SER A 185 1.05 22.29 10.16
CA SER A 185 0.68 23.55 10.78
C SER A 185 -0.83 23.77 10.91
N THR A 186 -1.63 23.23 9.97
CA THR A 186 -3.10 23.29 10.03
C THR A 186 -3.65 22.55 11.26
N PHE A 187 -2.88 21.61 11.81
CA PHE A 187 -3.24 20.83 12.99
C PHE A 187 -2.45 21.24 14.25
N GLY A 188 -1.89 22.47 14.24
CA GLY A 188 -1.12 22.99 15.37
C GLY A 188 0.22 22.28 15.61
N ILE A 189 0.78 21.66 14.57
CA ILE A 189 2.08 20.99 14.64
C ILE A 189 3.11 21.94 14.02
N ASP A 190 3.79 22.69 14.86
CA ASP A 190 4.76 23.72 14.46
C ASP A 190 6.21 23.21 14.56
N VAL A 191 6.40 21.89 14.64
CA VAL A 191 7.71 21.26 14.66
C VAL A 191 8.05 20.65 13.30
N MET A 192 9.34 20.64 12.97
CA MET A 192 9.84 19.86 11.83
C MET A 192 10.11 18.42 12.27
N PHE A 193 10.08 17.52 11.31
CA PHE A 193 10.24 16.08 11.56
C PHE A 193 11.68 15.63 11.29
N ASP A 194 12.18 14.74 12.15
CA ASP A 194 13.44 14.04 11.93
C ASP A 194 13.27 12.97 10.85
N ARG A 195 12.08 12.35 10.83
CA ARG A 195 11.74 11.25 9.92
C ARG A 195 10.33 11.42 9.36
N VAL A 196 10.21 11.13 8.08
CA VAL A 196 8.92 10.89 7.42
C VAL A 196 8.93 9.45 6.91
N VAL A 197 7.87 8.70 7.15
CA VAL A 197 7.71 7.31 6.69
C VAL A 197 6.39 7.15 5.95
N SER A 198 6.37 6.32 4.91
CA SER A 198 5.16 5.98 4.18
C SER A 198 5.24 4.55 3.68
N VAL A 199 4.15 3.78 3.87
CA VAL A 199 4.05 2.38 3.48
C VAL A 199 2.81 2.20 2.63
N GLU A 200 2.99 1.84 1.35
CA GLU A 200 1.94 1.56 0.36
C GLU A 200 0.81 2.61 0.33
N MET A 201 1.22 3.88 0.30
CA MET A 201 0.32 5.03 0.15
C MET A 201 0.59 5.79 -1.15
N PHE A 202 1.85 5.86 -1.59
CA PHE A 202 2.24 6.63 -2.76
C PHE A 202 1.65 6.10 -4.06
N GLU A 203 1.27 4.83 -4.11
CA GLU A 203 0.53 4.21 -5.23
C GLU A 203 -0.86 4.83 -5.44
N HIS A 204 -1.43 5.42 -4.40
CA HIS A 204 -2.69 6.15 -4.45
C HIS A 204 -2.49 7.64 -4.76
N MET A 205 -1.25 8.13 -4.73
CA MET A 205 -0.90 9.52 -5.02
C MET A 205 -0.50 9.65 -6.49
N ARG A 206 -0.89 10.73 -7.14
CA ARG A 206 -0.55 10.96 -8.55
C ARG A 206 0.58 11.98 -8.71
N ASN A 207 0.59 13.06 -7.95
CA ASN A 207 1.63 14.09 -8.06
C ASN A 207 2.72 13.91 -7.00
N HIS A 208 3.60 12.94 -7.24
CA HIS A 208 4.75 12.69 -6.37
C HIS A 208 5.67 13.91 -6.24
N PRO A 209 6.02 14.66 -7.32
CA PRO A 209 6.89 15.85 -7.20
C PRO A 209 6.40 16.87 -6.19
N VAL A 210 5.11 17.18 -6.19
CA VAL A 210 4.52 18.13 -5.23
C VAL A 210 4.59 17.57 -3.81
N LEU A 211 4.27 16.28 -3.62
CA LEU A 211 4.33 15.65 -2.32
C LEU A 211 5.77 15.57 -1.76
N TYR A 212 6.76 15.27 -2.60
CA TYR A 212 8.18 15.31 -2.24
C TYR A 212 8.61 16.73 -1.81
N GLY A 213 8.11 17.76 -2.51
CA GLY A 213 8.34 19.15 -2.11
C GLY A 213 7.79 19.46 -0.71
N LYS A 214 6.56 19.03 -0.42
CA LYS A 214 5.97 19.18 0.92
C LYS A 214 6.77 18.43 1.99
N ILE A 215 7.17 17.18 1.71
CA ILE A 215 7.98 16.37 2.64
C ILE A 215 9.32 17.04 2.94
N TYR A 216 9.98 17.59 1.91
CA TYR A 216 11.20 18.36 2.11
C TYR A 216 10.98 19.53 3.09
N ASP A 217 9.89 20.28 2.90
CA ASP A 217 9.58 21.44 3.76
C ASP A 217 9.24 21.02 5.21
N TRP A 218 8.76 19.81 5.44
CA TRP A 218 8.44 19.27 6.77
C TRP A 218 9.64 18.64 7.49
N LEU A 219 10.68 18.21 6.77
CA LEU A 219 11.87 17.58 7.34
C LEU A 219 12.87 18.61 7.87
N VAL A 220 13.53 18.33 8.98
CA VAL A 220 14.75 19.06 9.38
C VAL A 220 15.87 18.87 8.34
N PRO A 221 16.85 19.80 8.22
CA PRO A 221 18.08 19.52 7.47
C PRO A 221 18.75 18.23 7.98
N GLY A 222 19.11 17.31 7.09
CA GLY A 222 19.59 15.95 7.44
C GLY A 222 18.49 14.97 7.81
N GLY A 223 17.23 15.42 7.86
CA GLY A 223 16.08 14.55 8.07
C GLY A 223 15.85 13.61 6.90
N LYS A 224 15.22 12.45 7.15
CA LYS A 224 15.07 11.39 6.16
C LYS A 224 13.62 11.03 5.90
N PHE A 225 13.34 10.70 4.64
CA PHE A 225 12.07 10.16 4.17
C PHE A 225 12.25 8.73 3.68
N LEU A 226 11.56 7.78 4.31
CA LEU A 226 11.45 6.42 3.84
C LEU A 226 10.12 6.21 3.14
N MET A 227 10.17 5.74 1.90
CA MET A 227 9.02 5.30 1.12
C MET A 227 9.13 3.80 0.85
N HIS A 228 8.13 3.03 1.28
CA HIS A 228 7.87 1.65 0.90
C HIS A 228 6.73 1.66 -0.12
N ILE A 229 6.97 1.15 -1.32
CA ILE A 229 6.03 1.20 -2.43
C ILE A 229 6.15 -0.07 -3.28
N PHE A 230 5.02 -0.60 -3.77
CA PHE A 230 5.09 -1.65 -4.77
C PHE A 230 5.36 -1.06 -6.16
N VAL A 231 6.03 -1.81 -7.02
CA VAL A 231 6.50 -1.32 -8.32
C VAL A 231 6.47 -2.42 -9.38
N HIS A 232 6.34 -2.01 -10.63
CA HIS A 232 6.73 -2.83 -11.78
C HIS A 232 8.20 -2.57 -12.14
N ARG A 233 8.86 -3.59 -12.65
CA ARG A 233 10.30 -3.56 -12.94
C ARG A 233 10.75 -2.38 -13.80
N LEU A 234 10.00 -2.04 -14.86
CA LEU A 234 10.45 -1.08 -15.88
C LEU A 234 9.42 0.02 -16.17
N THR A 235 8.15 -0.31 -16.31
CA THR A 235 7.16 0.59 -16.91
C THR A 235 6.11 0.99 -15.89
N PRO A 236 5.92 2.30 -15.63
CA PRO A 236 4.80 2.76 -14.81
C PRO A 236 3.51 2.73 -15.61
N TYR A 237 2.37 2.47 -14.94
CA TYR A 237 1.05 2.55 -15.56
C TYR A 237 -0.04 2.91 -14.54
N ALA A 238 -1.09 3.58 -15.02
CA ALA A 238 -2.23 3.94 -14.18
C ALA A 238 -3.24 2.79 -14.09
N PHE A 239 -3.94 2.70 -12.96
CA PHE A 239 -5.09 1.83 -12.79
C PHE A 239 -6.34 2.60 -13.24
N GLU A 240 -6.64 2.52 -14.51
CA GLU A 240 -7.79 3.16 -15.14
C GLU A 240 -8.82 2.11 -15.55
N VAL A 241 -10.10 2.45 -15.41
CA VAL A 241 -11.19 1.60 -15.91
C VAL A 241 -11.38 1.92 -17.40
N GLN A 242 -10.64 1.24 -18.26
CA GLN A 242 -10.73 1.44 -19.73
C GLN A 242 -11.57 0.35 -20.41
N GLY A 243 -11.88 -0.75 -19.72
CA GLY A 243 -12.58 -1.89 -20.28
C GLY A 243 -13.29 -2.76 -19.24
N ARG A 244 -13.94 -3.84 -19.76
CA ARG A 244 -14.67 -4.80 -18.91
C ARG A 244 -13.73 -5.73 -18.10
N ASP A 245 -12.43 -5.70 -18.39
CA ASP A 245 -11.43 -6.58 -17.78
C ASP A 245 -10.66 -5.88 -16.64
N ASP A 246 -10.97 -4.61 -16.37
CA ASP A 246 -10.33 -3.80 -15.31
C ASP A 246 -10.99 -4.01 -13.93
N TRP A 247 -11.35 -5.27 -13.65
CA TRP A 247 -12.03 -5.66 -12.42
C TRP A 247 -11.33 -5.16 -11.14
N MET A 248 -9.99 -5.23 -11.11
CA MET A 248 -9.20 -4.74 -9.98
C MET A 248 -9.37 -3.24 -9.77
N SER A 249 -9.29 -2.47 -10.85
CA SER A 249 -9.49 -1.02 -10.82
C SER A 249 -10.92 -0.64 -10.43
N GLU A 250 -11.92 -1.42 -10.90
CA GLU A 250 -13.33 -1.16 -10.60
C GLU A 250 -13.66 -1.35 -9.12
N PHE A 251 -13.16 -2.45 -8.48
CA PHE A 251 -13.61 -2.83 -7.13
C PHE A 251 -12.60 -2.53 -6.03
N PHE A 252 -11.30 -2.40 -6.33
CA PHE A 252 -10.27 -2.34 -5.28
C PHE A 252 -9.22 -1.24 -5.45
N PHE A 253 -8.95 -0.72 -6.67
CA PHE A 253 -7.80 0.14 -6.84
C PHE A 253 -8.02 1.30 -7.83
N SER A 254 -9.21 1.95 -7.77
CA SER A 254 -9.53 3.07 -8.65
C SER A 254 -8.61 4.27 -8.43
N GLY A 255 -8.10 4.83 -9.52
CA GLY A 255 -7.30 6.07 -9.52
C GLY A 255 -5.88 5.91 -8.99
N GLY A 256 -5.47 4.71 -8.61
CA GLY A 256 -4.10 4.40 -8.24
C GLY A 256 -3.18 4.20 -9.45
N MET A 257 -1.95 3.79 -9.20
CA MET A 257 -0.97 3.46 -10.22
C MET A 257 -0.02 2.36 -9.78
N MET A 258 0.61 1.73 -10.76
CA MET A 258 1.80 0.90 -10.59
C MET A 258 3.01 1.76 -11.02
N PRO A 259 3.85 2.22 -10.10
CA PRO A 259 5.08 2.93 -10.45
C PRO A 259 6.09 1.98 -11.12
N SER A 260 7.03 2.51 -11.89
CA SER A 260 8.25 1.77 -12.19
C SER A 260 9.22 1.83 -11.01
N ASP A 261 10.14 0.85 -10.92
CA ASP A 261 11.15 0.82 -9.86
C ASP A 261 12.08 2.05 -9.89
N ASP A 262 12.24 2.69 -11.03
CA ASP A 262 13.07 3.89 -11.16
C ASP A 262 12.27 5.22 -11.09
N LEU A 263 10.94 5.18 -11.18
CA LEU A 263 10.10 6.39 -11.16
C LEU A 263 10.41 7.34 -9.99
N PRO A 264 10.60 6.89 -8.72
CA PRO A 264 10.93 7.78 -7.61
C PRO A 264 12.25 8.56 -7.79
N LEU A 265 13.16 8.06 -8.62
CA LEU A 265 14.47 8.66 -8.84
C LEU A 265 14.42 9.95 -9.67
N TYR A 266 13.33 10.18 -10.38
CA TYR A 266 13.12 11.40 -11.19
C TYR A 266 12.73 12.63 -10.36
N PHE A 267 12.51 12.49 -9.05
CA PHE A 267 12.00 13.56 -8.19
C PHE A 267 13.02 14.00 -7.13
N GLN A 268 14.28 14.05 -7.51
CA GLN A 268 15.40 14.42 -6.62
C GLN A 268 15.79 15.90 -6.67
N ASP A 269 14.85 16.79 -7.03
CA ASP A 269 15.15 18.23 -7.09
C ASP A 269 15.58 18.76 -5.71
N LYS A 270 14.84 18.42 -4.66
CA LYS A 270 15.07 18.83 -3.28
C LYS A 270 15.59 17.69 -2.40
N LEU A 271 14.85 16.59 -2.29
CA LEU A 271 15.26 15.40 -1.56
C LEU A 271 16.29 14.60 -2.38
N LYS A 272 17.27 14.00 -1.73
CA LYS A 272 18.31 13.20 -2.39
C LYS A 272 18.25 11.74 -1.95
N LEU A 273 18.21 10.82 -2.91
CA LEU A 273 18.27 9.39 -2.63
C LEU A 273 19.58 9.04 -1.94
N LYS A 274 19.48 8.32 -0.82
CA LYS A 274 20.63 7.78 -0.08
C LYS A 274 20.78 6.29 -0.30
N GLN A 275 19.66 5.56 -0.26
CA GLN A 275 19.67 4.11 -0.37
C GLN A 275 18.35 3.58 -0.95
N ARG A 276 18.41 2.42 -1.63
CA ARG A 276 17.27 1.68 -2.13
C ARG A 276 17.44 0.19 -1.80
N TRP A 277 16.34 -0.44 -1.34
CA TRP A 277 16.25 -1.89 -1.14
C TRP A 277 15.10 -2.45 -1.95
N ARG A 278 15.16 -3.72 -2.31
CA ARG A 278 14.09 -4.45 -3.00
C ARG A 278 13.74 -5.71 -2.23
N TRP A 279 12.46 -5.92 -2.08
CA TRP A 279 11.89 -7.16 -1.58
C TRP A 279 11.22 -7.84 -2.77
N ASP A 280 11.73 -8.98 -3.23
CA ASP A 280 11.15 -9.64 -4.40
C ASP A 280 9.65 -9.95 -4.18
N GLY A 281 8.91 -10.09 -5.29
CA GLY A 281 7.45 -10.20 -5.22
C GLY A 281 6.96 -11.43 -4.46
N THR A 282 7.81 -12.47 -4.25
CA THR A 282 7.40 -13.68 -3.51
C THR A 282 7.10 -13.39 -2.05
N HIS A 283 7.62 -12.29 -1.48
CA HIS A 283 7.24 -11.83 -0.15
C HIS A 283 5.77 -11.41 -0.11
N TYR A 284 5.32 -10.65 -1.11
CA TYR A 284 3.92 -10.23 -1.20
C TYR A 284 3.01 -11.40 -1.61
N GLU A 285 3.47 -12.30 -2.50
CA GLU A 285 2.76 -13.54 -2.83
C GLU A 285 2.41 -14.34 -1.58
N LYS A 286 3.40 -14.60 -0.73
CA LYS A 286 3.22 -15.33 0.54
C LYS A 286 2.26 -14.57 1.47
N THR A 287 2.40 -13.26 1.56
CA THR A 287 1.56 -12.40 2.39
C THR A 287 0.09 -12.48 1.97
N ALA A 288 -0.20 -12.27 0.69
CA ALA A 288 -1.56 -12.31 0.17
C ALA A 288 -2.19 -13.72 0.28
N ASN A 289 -1.40 -14.78 0.09
CA ASN A 289 -1.84 -16.15 0.32
C ASN A 289 -2.13 -16.41 1.81
N ALA A 290 -1.36 -15.85 2.74
CA ALA A 290 -1.63 -15.96 4.17
C ALA A 290 -2.94 -15.26 4.56
N TRP A 291 -3.21 -14.07 4.01
CA TRP A 291 -4.50 -13.38 4.20
C TRP A 291 -5.68 -14.22 3.69
N LEU A 292 -5.54 -14.84 2.51
CA LEU A 292 -6.57 -15.71 1.94
C LEU A 292 -6.82 -16.92 2.83
N VAL A 293 -5.77 -17.57 3.33
CA VAL A 293 -5.87 -18.71 4.24
C VAL A 293 -6.58 -18.32 5.54
N ASN A 294 -6.25 -17.15 6.11
CA ASN A 294 -6.92 -16.66 7.31
C ASN A 294 -8.40 -16.37 7.04
N MET A 295 -8.72 -15.69 5.94
CA MET A 295 -10.09 -15.40 5.52
C MET A 295 -10.92 -16.67 5.36
N ASP A 296 -10.37 -17.70 4.73
CA ASP A 296 -11.07 -18.98 4.54
C ASP A 296 -11.28 -19.73 5.86
N LYS A 297 -10.29 -19.75 6.75
CA LYS A 297 -10.40 -20.33 8.09
C LYS A 297 -11.45 -19.64 8.95
N GLN A 298 -11.61 -18.32 8.79
CA GLN A 298 -12.50 -17.49 9.61
C GLN A 298 -13.86 -17.22 8.91
N GLN A 299 -14.22 -17.99 7.89
CA GLN A 299 -15.43 -17.76 7.09
C GLN A 299 -16.69 -17.60 7.95
N ALA A 300 -16.86 -18.40 8.99
CA ALA A 300 -18.03 -18.35 9.85
C ALA A 300 -18.18 -17.00 10.60
N LEU A 301 -17.06 -16.36 10.95
CA LEU A 301 -17.05 -15.05 11.61
C LEU A 301 -17.13 -13.90 10.60
N ILE A 302 -16.58 -14.08 9.40
CA ILE A 302 -16.56 -13.07 8.34
C ILE A 302 -17.95 -12.91 7.69
N THR A 303 -18.70 -14.00 7.52
CA THR A 303 -20.01 -13.96 6.85
C THR A 303 -20.96 -12.92 7.44
N PRO A 304 -21.21 -12.89 8.78
CA PRO A 304 -22.11 -11.89 9.37
C PRO A 304 -21.63 -10.43 9.16
N ILE A 305 -20.31 -10.21 9.13
CA ILE A 305 -19.74 -8.88 8.87
C ILE A 305 -20.07 -8.43 7.44
N LEU A 306 -19.88 -9.32 6.46
CA LEU A 306 -20.19 -9.01 5.05
C LEU A 306 -21.71 -8.85 4.84
N GLU A 307 -22.54 -9.62 5.52
CA GLU A 307 -24.00 -9.47 5.48
C GLU A 307 -24.45 -8.12 6.04
N ALA A 308 -23.85 -7.67 7.13
CA ALA A 308 -24.14 -6.38 7.72
C ALA A 308 -23.69 -5.21 6.83
N THR A 309 -22.58 -5.37 6.10
CA THR A 309 -22.00 -4.32 5.25
C THR A 309 -22.64 -4.24 3.87
N TYR A 310 -22.82 -5.39 3.22
CA TYR A 310 -23.25 -5.46 1.81
C TYR A 310 -24.68 -6.04 1.62
N GLY A 311 -25.32 -6.49 2.69
CA GLY A 311 -26.59 -7.20 2.66
C GLY A 311 -26.44 -8.70 2.39
N VAL A 312 -27.41 -9.48 2.88
CA VAL A 312 -27.40 -10.95 2.84
C VAL A 312 -27.25 -11.52 1.42
N THR A 313 -27.87 -10.87 0.42
CA THR A 313 -27.82 -11.30 -0.99
C THR A 313 -26.45 -11.13 -1.63
N GLU A 314 -25.70 -10.11 -1.24
CA GLU A 314 -24.42 -9.76 -1.84
C GLU A 314 -23.21 -10.28 -1.03
N ALA A 315 -23.40 -10.68 0.22
CA ALA A 315 -22.33 -11.11 1.11
C ALA A 315 -21.44 -12.22 0.53
N THR A 316 -22.07 -13.24 -0.09
CA THR A 316 -21.32 -14.34 -0.75
C THR A 316 -20.50 -13.84 -1.93
N ARG A 317 -21.05 -12.94 -2.74
CA ARG A 317 -20.33 -12.33 -3.86
C ARG A 317 -19.13 -11.52 -3.38
N TRP A 318 -19.32 -10.67 -2.37
CA TRP A 318 -18.23 -9.87 -1.80
C TRP A 318 -17.17 -10.71 -1.12
N ARG A 319 -17.56 -11.81 -0.45
CA ARG A 319 -16.58 -12.78 0.05
C ARG A 319 -15.70 -13.33 -1.08
N ASN A 320 -16.30 -13.74 -2.18
CA ASN A 320 -15.57 -14.27 -3.32
C ASN A 320 -14.71 -13.18 -4.01
N ARG A 321 -15.19 -11.93 -4.08
CA ARG A 321 -14.41 -10.78 -4.56
C ARG A 321 -13.15 -10.57 -3.73
N TRP A 322 -13.25 -10.60 -2.40
CA TRP A 322 -12.09 -10.48 -1.52
C TRP A 322 -11.11 -11.65 -1.69
N ARG A 323 -11.61 -12.87 -1.86
CA ARG A 323 -10.77 -14.02 -2.18
C ARG A 323 -10.05 -13.85 -3.51
N ILE A 324 -10.76 -13.41 -4.55
CA ILE A 324 -10.18 -13.14 -5.89
C ILE A 324 -9.14 -12.03 -5.78
N PHE A 325 -9.39 -10.98 -5.00
CA PHE A 325 -8.45 -9.89 -4.76
C PHE A 325 -7.15 -10.41 -4.13
N PHE A 326 -7.21 -11.21 -3.08
CA PHE A 326 -6.02 -11.79 -2.47
C PHE A 326 -5.28 -12.74 -3.43
N MET A 327 -6.01 -13.54 -4.20
CA MET A 327 -5.39 -14.38 -5.26
C MET A 327 -4.75 -13.52 -6.35
N ALA A 328 -5.37 -12.42 -6.75
CA ALA A 328 -4.83 -11.51 -7.76
C ALA A 328 -3.53 -10.86 -7.29
N CYS A 329 -3.48 -10.38 -6.05
CA CYS A 329 -2.24 -9.88 -5.45
C CYS A 329 -1.15 -10.97 -5.41
N ALA A 330 -1.51 -12.19 -4.96
CA ALA A 330 -0.55 -13.29 -4.89
C ALA A 330 0.02 -13.66 -6.26
N GLU A 331 -0.82 -13.80 -7.28
CA GLU A 331 -0.38 -14.19 -8.63
C GLU A 331 0.37 -13.07 -9.37
N LEU A 332 0.00 -11.79 -9.14
CA LEU A 332 0.71 -10.64 -9.68
C LEU A 332 2.14 -10.58 -9.15
N PHE A 333 2.28 -10.53 -7.83
CA PHE A 333 3.59 -10.39 -7.21
C PHE A 333 4.42 -11.66 -7.29
N GLY A 334 3.80 -12.85 -7.29
CA GLY A 334 4.48 -14.14 -7.51
C GLY A 334 4.87 -14.41 -8.97
N TYR A 335 4.38 -13.58 -9.92
CA TYR A 335 4.66 -13.80 -11.34
C TYR A 335 6.17 -13.80 -11.64
N ASN A 336 6.61 -14.74 -12.48
CA ASN A 336 8.03 -14.92 -12.81
C ASN A 336 8.93 -14.95 -11.55
N GLN A 337 8.51 -15.68 -10.49
CA GLN A 337 9.25 -15.80 -9.23
C GLN A 337 9.51 -14.44 -8.55
N GLY A 338 8.56 -13.53 -8.65
CA GLY A 338 8.64 -12.21 -8.03
C GLY A 338 9.56 -11.21 -8.74
N GLN A 339 9.92 -11.46 -10.00
CA GLN A 339 10.91 -10.66 -10.73
C GLN A 339 10.29 -9.65 -11.72
N GLU A 340 8.96 -9.52 -11.75
CA GLU A 340 8.27 -8.51 -12.59
C GLU A 340 7.66 -7.40 -11.74
N TRP A 341 7.01 -7.76 -10.64
CA TRP A 341 6.43 -6.84 -9.67
C TRP A 341 6.95 -7.17 -8.29
N TRP A 342 7.40 -6.14 -7.56
CA TRP A 342 7.97 -6.30 -6.23
C TRP A 342 7.75 -5.06 -5.36
N VAL A 343 8.30 -5.07 -4.15
CA VAL A 343 8.30 -3.90 -3.26
C VAL A 343 9.69 -3.29 -3.24
N SER A 344 9.75 -1.96 -3.34
CA SER A 344 11.00 -1.21 -3.16
C SER A 344 10.89 -0.24 -2.00
N HIS A 345 11.97 -0.12 -1.25
CA HIS A 345 12.17 0.91 -0.25
C HIS A 345 13.15 1.94 -0.79
N TYR A 346 12.81 3.21 -0.61
CA TYR A 346 13.67 4.33 -0.97
C TYR A 346 13.86 5.20 0.26
N GLN A 347 15.10 5.42 0.67
CA GLN A 347 15.45 6.39 1.69
C GLN A 347 15.99 7.64 1.01
N PHE A 348 15.26 8.74 1.16
CA PHE A 348 15.69 10.06 0.74
C PHE A 348 16.12 10.89 1.96
N GLU A 349 16.96 11.89 1.73
CA GLU A 349 17.42 12.81 2.76
C GLU A 349 17.21 14.26 2.29
N ARG A 350 16.78 15.12 3.22
CA ARG A 350 16.89 16.56 3.05
C ARG A 350 18.34 16.95 3.25
N PRO A 351 19.06 17.50 2.22
CA PRO A 351 20.44 17.91 2.38
C PRO A 351 20.59 18.94 3.50
N ILE A 352 21.76 18.90 4.17
CA ILE A 352 22.21 19.98 5.04
C ILE A 352 22.77 21.05 4.10
N GLU A 353 22.15 22.23 4.08
CA GLU A 353 22.70 23.37 3.35
C GLU A 353 24.01 23.76 4.02
N GLY A 354 25.11 23.75 3.24
CA GLY A 354 26.46 24.10 3.72
C GLY A 354 26.65 25.59 3.88
#